data_9334dcc4e5b2c7c415e7aea9c8f88f6a
#
_entry.id   9334dcc4e5b2c7c415e7aea9c8f88f6a
#
_cell.length_a   1.000
_cell.length_b   1.000
_cell.length_c   1.000
_cell.angle_alpha   90.00
_cell.angle_beta   90.00
_cell.angle_gamma   90.00
#
_symmetry.space_group_name_H-M   'P 1'
#
loop_
_entity.id
_entity.type
_entity.pdbx_description
1 polymer ?
#
loop_
_entity_poly.entity_id
_entity_poly.type
_entity_poly.pdbx_seq_one_letter_code
_entity_poly.pdbx_strand_id
1 'polypeptide(L)'
;MLRDPDTTTADVAEVLSQDPAIAAKVLRLCNSAYFSAGRVITDMRTAVTRLGLTTIQRLVLAAEAYAGAKPANGIDRDAMQDRALRTSRLAARLLGGPSAELAATAGLLAEVGMLLPDVRIPGREAEECAAGDGQGPHYAEAGAYLLGLWGLPMPIVEAVASHHQPGRMRMSGFWVAGAVHVASALVGGTEVDETYLRSVGMLDKLPQWRALAEEQLAEAA
;
A
#
# COMPACT_ATOMS: atom_id res chain seq x y z
N MET A 1 -1.33 15.86 15.74
CA MET A 1 -2.70 15.45 16.07
C MET A 1 -2.90 13.94 15.97
N LEU A 2 -2.71 13.24 14.86
CA LEU A 2 -2.92 11.79 14.73
C LEU A 2 -1.95 10.89 15.54
N ARG A 3 -1.00 11.45 16.26
CA ARG A 3 -0.03 10.74 17.15
C ARG A 3 -0.24 11.05 18.63
N ASP A 4 -1.25 11.84 18.96
CA ASP A 4 -1.57 12.18 20.35
C ASP A 4 -2.46 11.07 20.94
N PRO A 5 -2.05 10.43 22.05
CA PRO A 5 -2.80 9.34 22.66
C PRO A 5 -4.17 9.77 23.19
N ASP A 6 -4.39 11.06 23.41
CA ASP A 6 -5.67 11.61 23.89
C ASP A 6 -6.64 11.97 22.75
N THR A 7 -6.24 11.82 21.48
CA THR A 7 -7.08 12.12 20.32
C THR A 7 -8.20 11.10 20.17
N THR A 8 -9.44 11.57 20.28
CA THR A 8 -10.62 10.72 20.10
C THR A 8 -10.98 10.50 18.63
N THR A 9 -11.77 9.46 18.37
CA THR A 9 -12.32 9.19 17.02
C THR A 9 -13.19 10.35 16.51
N ALA A 10 -13.86 11.07 17.41
CA ALA A 10 -14.67 12.23 17.08
C ALA A 10 -13.81 13.42 16.61
N ASP A 11 -12.69 13.69 17.30
CA ASP A 11 -11.76 14.77 16.94
C ASP A 11 -11.16 14.55 15.56
N VAL A 12 -10.79 13.31 15.23
CA VAL A 12 -10.26 12.98 13.91
C VAL A 12 -11.33 13.14 12.83
N ALA A 13 -12.54 12.68 13.07
CA ALA A 13 -13.64 12.85 12.13
C ALA A 13 -13.95 14.32 11.87
N GLU A 14 -13.93 15.16 12.92
CA GLU A 14 -14.13 16.60 12.81
C GLU A 14 -13.06 17.28 11.96
N VAL A 15 -11.78 17.04 12.27
CA VAL A 15 -10.66 17.61 11.53
C VAL A 15 -10.69 17.20 10.06
N LEU A 16 -10.93 15.92 9.75
CA LEU A 16 -11.02 15.44 8.37
C LEU A 16 -12.23 16.03 7.62
N SER A 17 -13.30 16.36 8.34
CA SER A 17 -14.48 17.00 7.75
C SER A 17 -14.28 18.49 7.41
N GLN A 18 -13.26 19.12 8.00
CA GLN A 18 -12.91 20.53 7.73
C GLN A 18 -12.24 20.73 6.36
N ASP A 19 -11.67 19.67 5.77
CA ASP A 19 -11.16 19.70 4.42
C ASP A 19 -12.05 18.88 3.47
N PRO A 20 -12.91 19.54 2.67
CA PRO A 20 -13.86 18.84 1.79
C PRO A 20 -13.15 17.96 0.74
N ALA A 21 -11.93 18.35 0.30
CA ALA A 21 -11.20 17.59 -0.71
C ALA A 21 -10.64 16.29 -0.13
N ILE A 22 -10.06 16.33 1.06
CA ILE A 22 -9.61 15.13 1.78
C ILE A 22 -10.81 14.26 2.15
N ALA A 23 -11.88 14.86 2.70
CA ALA A 23 -13.08 14.12 3.08
C ALA A 23 -13.69 13.35 1.90
N ALA A 24 -13.84 13.99 0.75
CA ALA A 24 -14.37 13.35 -0.45
C ALA A 24 -13.50 12.18 -0.93
N LYS A 25 -12.17 12.35 -0.95
CA LYS A 25 -11.22 11.30 -1.34
C LYS A 25 -11.28 10.10 -0.37
N VAL A 26 -11.26 10.37 0.94
CA VAL A 26 -11.33 9.32 1.97
C VAL A 26 -12.66 8.58 1.89
N LEU A 27 -13.79 9.29 1.74
CA LEU A 27 -15.11 8.66 1.60
C LEU A 27 -15.20 7.81 0.32
N ARG A 28 -14.59 8.25 -0.78
CA ARG A 28 -14.48 7.44 -2.01
C ARG A 28 -13.74 6.13 -1.73
N LEU A 29 -12.61 6.18 -1.01
CA LEU A 29 -11.85 4.99 -0.64
C LEU A 29 -12.62 4.09 0.33
N CYS A 30 -13.31 4.68 1.33
CA CYS A 30 -14.17 3.94 2.25
C CYS A 30 -15.30 3.19 1.53
N ASN A 31 -15.80 3.75 0.43
CA ASN A 31 -16.88 3.18 -0.38
C ASN A 31 -16.37 2.31 -1.54
N SER A 32 -15.06 2.10 -1.67
CA SER A 32 -14.54 1.12 -2.62
C SER A 32 -15.00 -0.29 -2.25
N ALA A 33 -15.02 -1.20 -3.23
CA ALA A 33 -15.42 -2.59 -3.03
C ALA A 33 -14.65 -3.30 -1.88
N TYR A 34 -13.48 -2.78 -1.52
CA TYR A 34 -12.61 -3.37 -0.49
C TYR A 34 -13.02 -3.01 0.96
N PHE A 35 -13.71 -1.90 1.17
CA PHE A 35 -14.06 -1.39 2.51
C PHE A 35 -15.56 -1.29 2.74
N SER A 36 -16.36 -1.18 1.68
CA SER A 36 -17.82 -1.08 1.80
C SER A 36 -18.45 -2.47 1.94
N ALA A 37 -18.68 -2.93 3.14
CA ALA A 37 -19.48 -4.14 3.41
C ALA A 37 -20.97 -3.97 3.01
N GLY A 38 -21.24 -3.50 1.77
CA GLY A 38 -22.58 -3.35 1.20
C GLY A 38 -23.41 -2.14 1.70
N ARG A 39 -22.84 -1.27 2.53
CA ARG A 39 -23.52 -0.05 3.00
C ARG A 39 -22.66 1.17 2.72
N VAL A 40 -23.18 2.09 1.93
CA VAL A 40 -22.52 3.35 1.61
C VAL A 40 -22.24 4.16 2.87
N ILE A 41 -21.01 4.64 3.00
CA ILE A 41 -20.55 5.53 4.06
C ILE A 41 -20.61 6.96 3.51
N THR A 42 -21.41 7.82 4.14
CA THR A 42 -21.70 9.16 3.65
C THR A 42 -21.04 10.27 4.46
N ASP A 43 -20.48 9.96 5.62
CA ASP A 43 -19.85 10.93 6.50
C ASP A 43 -18.62 10.36 7.23
N MET A 44 -17.72 11.25 7.64
CA MET A 44 -16.45 10.87 8.28
C MET A 44 -16.64 10.23 9.66
N ARG A 45 -17.66 10.60 10.41
CA ARG A 45 -17.93 9.99 11.72
C ARG A 45 -18.32 8.53 11.56
N THR A 46 -19.19 8.23 10.60
CA THR A 46 -19.55 6.85 10.25
C THR A 46 -18.35 6.08 9.73
N ALA A 47 -17.49 6.72 8.90
CA ALA A 47 -16.26 6.11 8.41
C ALA A 47 -15.34 5.70 9.57
N VAL A 48 -15.02 6.62 10.47
CA VAL A 48 -14.16 6.35 11.62
C VAL A 48 -14.75 5.29 12.56
N THR A 49 -16.05 5.33 12.80
CA THR A 49 -16.72 4.37 13.68
C THR A 49 -16.72 2.95 13.12
N ARG A 50 -16.90 2.79 11.80
CA ARG A 50 -16.97 1.46 11.15
C ARG A 50 -15.61 0.87 10.82
N LEU A 51 -14.70 1.69 10.31
CA LEU A 51 -13.41 1.23 9.82
C LEU A 51 -12.31 1.32 10.88
N GLY A 52 -12.57 2.08 11.93
CA GLY A 52 -11.60 2.35 12.98
C GLY A 52 -10.59 3.42 12.59
N LEU A 53 -9.97 4.02 13.60
CA LEU A 53 -9.05 5.14 13.44
C LEU A 53 -7.83 4.78 12.58
N THR A 54 -7.24 3.61 12.81
CA THR A 54 -6.04 3.17 12.09
C THR A 54 -6.30 2.99 10.60
N THR A 55 -7.46 2.44 10.23
CA THR A 55 -7.85 2.31 8.81
C THR A 55 -8.04 3.68 8.17
N ILE A 56 -8.72 4.60 8.85
CA ILE A 56 -8.91 5.98 8.36
C ILE A 56 -7.56 6.70 8.20
N GLN A 57 -6.65 6.58 9.15
CA GLN A 57 -5.30 7.16 9.03
C GLN A 57 -4.58 6.66 7.78
N ARG A 58 -4.66 5.35 7.48
CA ARG A 58 -4.11 4.77 6.24
C ARG A 58 -4.78 5.32 4.99
N LEU A 59 -6.10 5.45 5.01
CA LEU A 59 -6.85 5.98 3.87
C LEU A 59 -6.55 7.46 3.60
N VAL A 60 -6.37 8.26 4.66
CA VAL A 60 -5.90 9.65 4.53
C VAL A 60 -4.51 9.69 3.91
N LEU A 61 -3.59 8.86 4.40
CA LEU A 61 -2.24 8.78 3.88
C LEU A 61 -2.23 8.36 2.39
N ALA A 62 -3.07 7.38 2.02
CA ALA A 62 -3.25 6.99 0.63
C ALA A 62 -3.84 8.12 -0.21
N ALA A 63 -4.89 8.77 0.27
CA ALA A 63 -5.53 9.87 -0.44
C ALA A 63 -4.55 11.00 -0.76
N GLU A 64 -3.64 11.32 0.16
CA GLU A 64 -2.61 12.32 -0.03
C GLU A 64 -1.45 11.81 -0.90
N ALA A 65 -0.96 10.60 -0.68
CA ALA A 65 0.11 10.00 -1.46
C ALA A 65 -0.24 9.90 -2.95
N TYR A 66 -1.51 9.57 -3.26
CA TYR A 66 -2.00 9.45 -4.63
C TYR A 66 -2.70 10.73 -5.14
N ALA A 67 -2.71 11.82 -4.36
CA ALA A 67 -3.21 13.13 -4.81
C ALA A 67 -2.21 13.83 -5.73
N GLY A 68 -2.70 14.77 -6.52
CA GLY A 68 -1.87 15.68 -7.32
C GLY A 68 -2.06 15.54 -8.83
N ALA A 69 -1.25 16.26 -9.60
CA ALA A 69 -1.28 16.26 -11.07
C ALA A 69 -0.93 14.86 -11.63
N LYS A 70 -1.35 14.57 -12.88
CA LYS A 70 -0.97 13.32 -13.54
C LYS A 70 0.56 13.20 -13.55
N PRO A 71 1.12 12.03 -13.18
CA PRO A 71 2.56 11.83 -13.26
C PRO A 71 3.04 12.03 -14.70
N ALA A 72 4.20 12.64 -14.87
CA ALA A 72 4.80 12.85 -16.19
C ALA A 72 5.05 11.53 -16.95
N ASN A 73 5.18 10.42 -16.22
CA ASN A 73 5.44 9.08 -16.74
C ASN A 73 4.19 8.31 -17.23
N GLY A 74 3.02 8.97 -17.36
CA GLY A 74 1.81 8.35 -17.92
C GLY A 74 1.17 7.24 -17.06
N ILE A 75 1.47 7.17 -15.75
CA ILE A 75 0.88 6.20 -14.83
C ILE A 75 -0.61 6.49 -14.64
N ASP A 76 -1.44 5.45 -14.79
CA ASP A 76 -2.84 5.49 -14.39
C ASP A 76 -2.94 5.41 -12.86
N ARG A 77 -3.25 6.54 -12.24
CA ARG A 77 -3.34 6.65 -10.77
C ARG A 77 -4.51 5.90 -10.18
N ASP A 78 -5.63 5.82 -10.89
CA ASP A 78 -6.81 5.12 -10.37
C ASP A 78 -6.53 3.61 -10.37
N ALA A 79 -5.94 3.07 -11.43
CA ALA A 79 -5.49 1.67 -11.47
C ALA A 79 -4.40 1.37 -10.43
N MET A 80 -3.47 2.30 -10.23
CA MET A 80 -2.42 2.18 -9.22
C MET A 80 -3.00 2.20 -7.81
N GLN A 81 -3.93 3.11 -7.51
CA GLN A 81 -4.60 3.19 -6.21
C GLN A 81 -5.41 1.91 -5.92
N ASP A 82 -6.13 1.39 -6.91
CA ASP A 82 -6.88 0.15 -6.77
C ASP A 82 -5.95 -1.04 -6.46
N ARG A 83 -4.86 -1.15 -7.18
CA ARG A 83 -3.81 -2.16 -6.93
C ARG A 83 -3.20 -2.01 -5.54
N ALA A 84 -2.93 -0.79 -5.09
CA ALA A 84 -2.42 -0.51 -3.75
C ALA A 84 -3.40 -0.94 -2.63
N LEU A 85 -4.71 -0.70 -2.82
CA LEU A 85 -5.74 -1.15 -1.87
C LEU A 85 -5.82 -2.67 -1.79
N ARG A 86 -5.75 -3.37 -2.93
CA ARG A 86 -5.71 -4.84 -2.98
C ARG A 86 -4.48 -5.38 -2.28
N THR A 87 -3.31 -4.84 -2.60
CA THR A 87 -2.05 -5.25 -1.97
C THR A 87 -2.08 -5.03 -0.46
N SER A 88 -2.60 -3.90 0.00
CA SER A 88 -2.78 -3.58 1.41
C SER A 88 -3.62 -4.64 2.15
N ARG A 89 -4.79 -4.96 1.60
CA ARG A 89 -5.71 -5.94 2.21
C ARG A 89 -5.11 -7.34 2.23
N LEU A 90 -4.52 -7.75 1.11
CA LEU A 90 -3.90 -9.08 1.01
C LEU A 90 -2.71 -9.20 1.95
N ALA A 91 -1.79 -8.24 1.98
CA ALA A 91 -0.62 -8.25 2.88
C ALA A 91 -1.03 -8.38 4.35
N ALA A 92 -2.09 -7.68 4.77
CA ALA A 92 -2.64 -7.82 6.13
C ALA A 92 -3.15 -9.23 6.41
N ARG A 93 -3.87 -9.85 5.46
CA ARG A 93 -4.39 -11.22 5.60
C ARG A 93 -3.26 -12.28 5.64
N LEU A 94 -2.20 -12.07 4.85
CA LEU A 94 -1.06 -13.01 4.79
C LEU A 94 -0.27 -13.04 6.08
N LEU A 95 -0.06 -11.89 6.70
CA LEU A 95 0.75 -11.78 7.93
C LEU A 95 -0.09 -12.05 9.18
N GLY A 96 -1.29 -11.49 9.24
CA GLY A 96 -2.18 -11.60 10.39
C GLY A 96 -1.63 -10.97 11.68
N GLY A 97 -2.38 -11.14 12.77
CA GLY A 97 -1.93 -10.75 14.10
C GLY A 97 -1.59 -9.25 14.27
N PRO A 98 -0.75 -8.91 15.26
CA PRO A 98 -0.42 -7.50 15.57
C PRO A 98 0.30 -6.75 14.46
N SER A 99 0.99 -7.47 13.58
CA SER A 99 1.77 -6.88 12.47
C SER A 99 0.95 -6.69 11.20
N ALA A 100 -0.30 -7.13 11.15
CA ALA A 100 -1.19 -6.98 9.98
C ALA A 100 -1.35 -5.52 9.57
N GLU A 101 -1.45 -4.60 10.53
CA GLU A 101 -1.57 -3.16 10.27
C GLU A 101 -0.32 -2.56 9.60
N LEU A 102 0.87 -3.01 10.00
CA LEU A 102 2.12 -2.62 9.37
C LEU A 102 2.18 -3.12 7.92
N ALA A 103 1.80 -4.39 7.70
CA ALA A 103 1.76 -4.98 6.36
C ALA A 103 0.72 -4.28 5.46
N ALA A 104 -0.45 -3.96 6.00
CA ALA A 104 -1.47 -3.20 5.29
C ALA A 104 -0.96 -1.82 4.85
N THR A 105 -0.34 -1.07 5.76
CA THR A 105 0.19 0.26 5.45
C THR A 105 1.34 0.19 4.46
N ALA A 106 2.26 -0.75 4.63
CA ALA A 106 3.36 -0.95 3.69
C ALA A 106 2.87 -1.38 2.30
N GLY A 107 1.90 -2.29 2.22
CA GLY A 107 1.30 -2.71 0.95
C GLY A 107 0.56 -1.57 0.23
N LEU A 108 -0.13 -0.70 1.00
CA LEU A 108 -0.79 0.48 0.45
C LEU A 108 0.19 1.47 -0.20
N LEU A 109 1.40 1.57 0.34
CA LEU A 109 2.40 2.55 -0.06
C LEU A 109 3.55 1.93 -0.88
N ALA A 110 3.48 0.63 -1.19
CA ALA A 110 4.57 -0.09 -1.86
C ALA A 110 5.02 0.56 -3.19
N GLU A 111 4.06 1.09 -3.94
CA GLU A 111 4.31 1.69 -5.26
C GLU A 111 4.33 3.23 -5.24
N VAL A 112 4.25 3.89 -4.07
CA VAL A 112 4.16 5.36 -3.98
C VAL A 112 5.31 6.07 -4.69
N GLY A 113 6.49 5.46 -4.72
CA GLY A 113 7.67 6.00 -5.39
C GLY A 113 7.51 6.14 -6.92
N MET A 114 6.61 5.37 -7.54
CA MET A 114 6.31 5.54 -8.98
C MET A 114 5.72 6.91 -9.32
N LEU A 115 5.21 7.64 -8.32
CA LEU A 115 4.67 8.99 -8.50
C LEU A 115 5.74 10.07 -8.46
N LEU A 116 6.97 9.73 -8.08
CA LEU A 116 8.09 10.66 -8.04
C LEU A 116 8.66 10.86 -9.45
N PRO A 117 9.18 12.06 -9.74
CA PRO A 117 9.91 12.29 -11.00
C PRO A 117 11.25 11.53 -10.98
N ASP A 118 11.77 11.27 -12.16
CA ASP A 118 13.12 10.76 -12.40
C ASP A 118 13.45 9.42 -11.67
N VAL A 119 12.44 8.58 -11.45
CA VAL A 119 12.61 7.24 -10.89
C VAL A 119 12.59 6.19 -11.98
N ARG A 120 13.39 5.14 -11.80
CA ARG A 120 13.40 3.97 -12.66
C ARG A 120 12.27 3.02 -12.29
N ILE A 121 11.40 2.70 -13.27
CA ILE A 121 10.28 1.77 -13.13
C ILE A 121 10.58 0.54 -14.00
N PRO A 122 10.72 -0.68 -13.45
CA PRO A 122 10.98 -1.89 -14.23
C PRO A 122 9.93 -2.11 -15.33
N GLY A 123 10.39 -2.51 -16.53
CA GLY A 123 9.54 -2.76 -17.68
C GLY A 123 9.16 -1.51 -18.49
N ARG A 124 9.58 -0.31 -18.08
CA ARG A 124 9.37 0.96 -18.83
C ARG A 124 10.65 1.57 -19.40
N GLU A 125 11.76 0.86 -19.29
CA GLU A 125 13.10 1.32 -19.71
C GLU A 125 13.17 1.75 -21.18
N ALA A 126 12.31 1.21 -22.04
CA ALA A 126 12.27 1.57 -23.47
C ALA A 126 11.63 2.93 -23.76
N GLU A 127 10.72 3.42 -22.89
CA GLU A 127 10.03 4.69 -23.05
C GLU A 127 10.81 5.85 -22.40
N GLU A 128 11.62 5.55 -21.37
CA GLU A 128 12.40 6.53 -20.60
C GLU A 128 13.70 6.97 -21.29
N CYS A 129 14.24 6.18 -22.22
CA CYS A 129 15.42 6.55 -23.02
C CYS A 129 15.22 7.80 -23.90
N ALA A 130 14.01 8.31 -24.02
CA ALA A 130 13.72 9.55 -24.76
C ALA A 130 13.79 10.83 -23.90
N ALA A 131 13.82 10.72 -22.56
CA ALA A 131 13.74 11.86 -21.64
C ALA A 131 14.88 11.99 -20.63
N GLY A 132 15.71 10.97 -20.47
CA GLY A 132 16.84 10.96 -19.51
C GLY A 132 17.63 9.67 -19.59
N ASP A 133 18.84 9.67 -19.03
CA ASP A 133 19.83 8.58 -19.13
C ASP A 133 19.52 7.32 -18.29
N GLY A 134 18.30 7.17 -17.78
CA GLY A 134 17.84 5.97 -17.05
C GLY A 134 18.60 5.71 -15.72
N GLN A 135 19.34 6.70 -15.22
CA GLN A 135 20.19 6.57 -14.03
C GLN A 135 19.49 6.87 -12.70
N GLY A 136 18.20 7.16 -12.72
CA GLY A 136 17.42 7.42 -11.50
C GLY A 136 17.38 6.24 -10.52
N PRO A 137 17.12 6.50 -9.23
CA PRO A 137 16.95 5.45 -8.25
C PRO A 137 15.76 4.55 -8.60
N HIS A 138 15.80 3.30 -8.17
CA HIS A 138 14.64 2.43 -8.30
C HIS A 138 13.46 3.03 -7.53
N TYR A 139 12.25 3.01 -8.11
CA TYR A 139 11.09 3.66 -7.49
C TYR A 139 10.81 3.19 -6.05
N ALA A 140 11.04 1.91 -5.75
CA ALA A 140 10.86 1.37 -4.40
C ALA A 140 11.84 2.01 -3.39
N GLU A 141 13.09 2.26 -3.79
CA GLU A 141 14.09 2.93 -2.95
C GLU A 141 13.73 4.41 -2.76
N ALA A 142 13.32 5.08 -3.82
CA ALA A 142 12.88 6.49 -3.74
C ALA A 142 11.60 6.64 -2.89
N GLY A 143 10.64 5.72 -3.04
CA GLY A 143 9.44 5.68 -2.22
C GLY A 143 9.76 5.43 -0.75
N ALA A 144 10.62 4.46 -0.45
CA ALA A 144 11.07 4.18 0.91
C ALA A 144 11.76 5.37 1.56
N TYR A 145 12.64 6.07 0.80
CA TYR A 145 13.28 7.30 1.27
C TYR A 145 12.26 8.38 1.62
N LEU A 146 11.28 8.61 0.74
CA LEU A 146 10.17 9.55 1.00
C LEU A 146 9.41 9.19 2.28
N LEU A 147 9.06 7.91 2.46
CA LEU A 147 8.34 7.45 3.64
C LEU A 147 9.17 7.60 4.92
N GLY A 148 10.49 7.42 4.83
CA GLY A 148 11.44 7.69 5.90
C GLY A 148 11.45 9.17 6.29
N LEU A 149 11.45 10.10 5.33
CA LEU A 149 11.33 11.54 5.57
C LEU A 149 9.98 11.91 6.21
N TRP A 150 8.92 11.21 5.88
CA TRP A 150 7.61 11.38 6.52
C TRP A 150 7.54 10.77 7.94
N GLY A 151 8.62 10.11 8.39
CA GLY A 151 8.75 9.52 9.72
C GLY A 151 7.88 8.28 9.93
N LEU A 152 7.62 7.50 8.87
CA LEU A 152 6.95 6.22 9.02
C LEU A 152 7.85 5.22 9.76
N PRO A 153 7.26 4.22 10.46
CA PRO A 153 8.01 3.16 11.12
C PRO A 153 8.94 2.41 10.17
N MET A 154 10.17 2.11 10.64
CA MET A 154 11.17 1.38 9.83
C MET A 154 10.66 0.10 9.18
N PRO A 155 9.82 -0.75 9.82
CA PRO A 155 9.29 -1.93 9.15
C PRO A 155 8.48 -1.64 7.87
N ILE A 156 7.81 -0.48 7.80
CA ILE A 156 7.10 -0.05 6.60
C ILE A 156 8.10 0.42 5.54
N VAL A 157 9.06 1.26 5.93
CA VAL A 157 10.12 1.77 5.04
C VAL A 157 10.92 0.63 4.42
N GLU A 158 11.37 -0.32 5.23
CA GLU A 158 12.11 -1.50 4.79
C GLU A 158 11.28 -2.39 3.86
N ALA A 159 10.00 -2.59 4.17
CA ALA A 159 9.11 -3.37 3.31
C ALA A 159 8.92 -2.72 1.95
N VAL A 160 8.72 -1.40 1.89
CA VAL A 160 8.60 -0.66 0.62
C VAL A 160 9.91 -0.72 -0.17
N ALA A 161 11.06 -0.57 0.48
CA ALA A 161 12.36 -0.67 -0.20
C ALA A 161 12.63 -2.05 -0.82
N SER A 162 12.14 -3.12 -0.16
CA SER A 162 12.59 -4.50 -0.44
C SER A 162 11.52 -5.39 -1.05
N HIS A 163 10.28 -4.90 -1.29
CA HIS A 163 9.18 -5.78 -1.72
C HIS A 163 9.43 -6.50 -3.05
N HIS A 164 10.32 -6.01 -3.91
CA HIS A 164 10.73 -6.74 -5.12
C HIS A 164 11.77 -7.82 -4.86
N GLN A 165 12.59 -7.66 -3.83
CA GLN A 165 13.72 -8.53 -3.53
C GLN A 165 13.85 -8.75 -2.02
N PRO A 166 12.86 -9.41 -1.39
CA PRO A 166 12.81 -9.58 0.07
C PRO A 166 14.01 -10.37 0.62
N GLY A 167 14.63 -11.20 -0.21
CA GLY A 167 15.83 -11.95 0.16
C GLY A 167 17.09 -11.09 0.41
N ARG A 168 17.08 -9.80 0.01
CA ARG A 168 18.19 -8.87 0.34
C ARG A 168 18.15 -8.34 1.77
N MET A 169 17.05 -8.51 2.48
CA MET A 169 16.96 -8.08 3.87
C MET A 169 17.77 -8.99 4.78
N ARG A 170 18.44 -8.36 5.76
CA ARG A 170 19.22 -9.10 6.78
C ARG A 170 18.36 -9.82 7.82
N MET A 171 17.06 -9.52 7.86
CA MET A 171 16.11 -10.13 8.79
C MET A 171 15.74 -11.53 8.31
N SER A 172 15.96 -12.53 9.15
CA SER A 172 15.54 -13.91 8.92
C SER A 172 14.08 -14.07 9.32
N GLY A 173 13.23 -14.44 8.35
CA GLY A 173 11.85 -14.81 8.62
C GLY A 173 10.83 -14.12 7.70
N PHE A 174 9.62 -14.67 7.69
CA PHE A 174 8.50 -14.08 6.97
C PHE A 174 7.84 -13.00 7.84
N TRP A 175 7.96 -11.75 7.40
CA TRP A 175 7.38 -10.63 8.12
C TRP A 175 6.82 -9.57 7.14
N VAL A 176 6.72 -8.30 7.52
CA VAL A 176 6.06 -7.23 6.74
C VAL A 176 6.53 -7.20 5.29
N ALA A 177 7.84 -7.18 5.04
CA ALA A 177 8.39 -7.17 3.68
C ALA A 177 8.03 -8.42 2.86
N GLY A 178 8.05 -9.60 3.50
CA GLY A 178 7.63 -10.85 2.84
C GLY A 178 6.15 -10.84 2.50
N ALA A 179 5.30 -10.37 3.41
CA ALA A 179 3.86 -10.25 3.17
C ALA A 179 3.56 -9.26 2.03
N VAL A 180 4.23 -8.11 2.00
CA VAL A 180 4.07 -7.11 0.94
C VAL A 180 4.60 -7.65 -0.40
N HIS A 181 5.75 -8.36 -0.41
CA HIS A 181 6.27 -9.00 -1.61
C HIS A 181 5.24 -9.96 -2.23
N VAL A 182 4.76 -10.92 -1.45
CA VAL A 182 3.79 -11.91 -1.94
C VAL A 182 2.49 -11.24 -2.39
N ALA A 183 1.97 -10.30 -1.60
CA ALA A 183 0.73 -9.60 -1.93
C ALA A 183 0.88 -8.77 -3.22
N SER A 184 1.97 -8.01 -3.36
CA SER A 184 2.24 -7.20 -4.55
C SER A 184 2.41 -8.06 -5.80
N ALA A 185 3.12 -9.19 -5.69
CA ALA A 185 3.30 -10.12 -6.80
C ALA A 185 1.98 -10.75 -7.24
N LEU A 186 1.17 -11.24 -6.30
CA LEU A 186 -0.12 -11.88 -6.63
C LEU A 186 -1.14 -10.88 -7.19
N VAL A 187 -1.20 -9.67 -6.66
CA VAL A 187 -2.11 -8.60 -7.15
C VAL A 187 -1.64 -8.07 -8.50
N GLY A 188 -0.33 -7.92 -8.69
CA GLY A 188 0.29 -7.43 -9.93
C GLY A 188 0.41 -8.47 -11.03
N GLY A 189 0.11 -9.75 -10.76
CA GLY A 189 0.27 -10.85 -11.72
C GLY A 189 1.73 -11.16 -12.05
N THR A 190 2.67 -10.84 -11.15
CA THR A 190 4.08 -11.15 -11.31
C THR A 190 4.48 -12.39 -10.52
N GLU A 191 5.69 -12.90 -10.77
CA GLU A 191 6.19 -14.08 -10.07
C GLU A 191 6.55 -13.77 -8.62
N VAL A 192 6.17 -14.68 -7.72
CA VAL A 192 6.60 -14.65 -6.31
C VAL A 192 8.00 -15.27 -6.22
N ASP A 193 8.88 -14.68 -5.43
CA ASP A 193 10.22 -15.24 -5.16
C ASP A 193 10.11 -16.50 -4.28
N GLU A 194 9.97 -17.65 -4.95
CA GLU A 194 9.90 -18.96 -4.27
C GLU A 194 11.20 -19.31 -3.55
N THR A 195 12.35 -18.79 -4.01
CA THR A 195 13.64 -19.01 -3.34
C THR A 195 13.64 -18.34 -1.98
N TYR A 196 13.15 -17.10 -1.91
CA TYR A 196 12.93 -16.43 -0.65
C TYR A 196 11.94 -17.19 0.24
N LEU A 197 10.76 -17.58 -0.29
CA LEU A 197 9.77 -18.32 0.50
C LEU A 197 10.31 -19.63 1.06
N ARG A 198 11.13 -20.35 0.27
CA ARG A 198 11.79 -21.57 0.71
C ARG A 198 12.80 -21.28 1.84
N SER A 199 13.56 -20.19 1.74
CA SER A 199 14.54 -19.81 2.76
C SER A 199 13.92 -19.45 4.10
N VAL A 200 12.67 -18.91 4.10
CA VAL A 200 11.93 -18.55 5.32
C VAL A 200 10.89 -19.62 5.73
N GLY A 201 10.87 -20.77 5.08
CA GLY A 201 9.98 -21.89 5.43
C GLY A 201 8.50 -21.64 5.15
N MET A 202 8.16 -20.80 4.17
CA MET A 202 6.78 -20.39 3.87
C MET A 202 6.29 -20.82 2.48
N LEU A 203 7.09 -21.58 1.72
CA LEU A 203 6.71 -21.99 0.36
C LEU A 203 5.41 -22.80 0.33
N ASP A 204 5.17 -23.64 1.31
CA ASP A 204 3.96 -24.48 1.40
C ASP A 204 2.67 -23.66 1.61
N LYS A 205 2.79 -22.39 1.98
CA LYS A 205 1.65 -21.46 2.12
C LYS A 205 1.23 -20.82 0.79
N LEU A 206 2.09 -20.84 -0.21
CA LEU A 206 1.85 -20.14 -1.48
C LEU A 206 0.54 -20.54 -2.18
N PRO A 207 0.13 -21.83 -2.26
CA PRO A 207 -1.15 -22.19 -2.85
C PRO A 207 -2.35 -21.57 -2.12
N GLN A 208 -2.31 -21.57 -0.77
CA GLN A 208 -3.35 -20.94 0.04
C GLN A 208 -3.41 -19.42 -0.21
N TRP A 209 -2.26 -18.76 -0.34
CA TRP A 209 -2.19 -17.32 -0.58
C TRP A 209 -2.69 -16.93 -1.98
N ARG A 210 -2.46 -17.78 -2.99
CA ARG A 210 -3.03 -17.61 -4.33
C ARG A 210 -4.57 -17.68 -4.29
N ALA A 211 -5.12 -18.67 -3.58
CA ALA A 211 -6.57 -18.78 -3.41
C ALA A 211 -7.17 -17.56 -2.70
N LEU A 212 -6.50 -17.03 -1.66
CA LEU A 212 -6.91 -15.78 -0.99
C LEU A 212 -6.88 -14.55 -1.91
N ALA A 213 -5.91 -14.47 -2.82
CA ALA A 213 -5.83 -13.39 -3.79
C ALA A 213 -6.97 -13.50 -4.83
N GLU A 214 -7.27 -14.70 -5.32
CA GLU A 214 -8.37 -14.94 -6.25
C GLU A 214 -9.73 -14.63 -5.61
N GLU A 215 -9.97 -15.05 -4.37
CA GLU A 215 -11.17 -14.72 -3.60
C GLU A 215 -11.36 -13.21 -3.51
N GLN A 216 -10.29 -12.48 -3.18
CA GLN A 216 -10.32 -11.03 -3.07
C GLN A 216 -10.62 -10.33 -4.42
N LEU A 217 -10.15 -10.89 -5.52
CA LEU A 217 -10.46 -10.39 -6.86
C LEU A 217 -11.94 -10.62 -7.22
N ALA A 218 -12.48 -11.78 -6.86
CA ALA A 218 -13.89 -12.10 -7.10
C ALA A 218 -14.85 -11.24 -6.27
N GLU A 219 -14.47 -10.87 -5.03
CA GLU A 219 -15.26 -9.97 -4.18
C GLU A 219 -15.32 -8.53 -4.71
N ALA A 220 -14.39 -8.13 -5.58
CA ALA A 220 -14.23 -6.77 -6.07
C ALA A 220 -14.83 -6.55 -7.47
N ALA A 221 -15.25 -7.63 -8.14
CA ALA A 221 -15.87 -7.62 -9.48
C ALA A 221 -17.38 -7.48 -9.39
#